data_a511df2659518b63694e321040133465
#
_entry.id   a511df2659518b63694e321040133465
#
_cell.length_a   1.000
_cell.length_b   1.000
_cell.length_c   1.000
_cell.angle_alpha   90.00
_cell.angle_beta   90.00
_cell.angle_gamma   90.00
#
_symmetry.space_group_name_H-M   'P 1'
#
loop_
_entity.id
_entity.type
_entity.pdbx_description
1 polymer ?
#
loop_
_entity_poly.entity_id
_entity_poly.type
_entity_poly.pdbx_seq_one_letter_code
_entity_poly.pdbx_strand_id
1 'polypeptide(L)'
;MKYYTLLIDGQEKVAVSIDGCDLFVQEDISDMNDIILGRKHAKISAECRTVSADQVEILSPIPRPLQDVICLGMNYSAHEVEAARFSENAFGGEKPKPVFFSKRVTYSQGTRKAIPSYQGLVDSLDYEVELGVILGKDARNIKAEDAEKYIFGYTVINDVSARNLQTSHRQWYFGKSLDGFTPMGPCIVTANEVSYPPSLEIRCWVNGELRQDSNTARLIHGIPEILETLSAGMTLKAGTIIATGTPAGVGMGFETPRFLEHGDEIKMEIEGVGVLENRID
;
A
#
# COMPACT_ATOMS: atom_id res chain seq x y z
N MET A 1 5.06 -15.40 8.03
CA MET A 1 3.69 -15.84 7.69
C MET A 1 3.01 -14.81 6.82
N LYS A 2 2.07 -15.27 5.98
CA LYS A 2 1.26 -14.39 5.12
C LYS A 2 -0.19 -14.45 5.57
N TYR A 3 -0.83 -13.31 5.72
CA TYR A 3 -2.23 -13.18 6.14
C TYR A 3 -3.08 -12.65 4.99
N TYR A 4 -4.20 -13.29 4.74
CA TYR A 4 -5.13 -13.00 3.67
C TYR A 4 -6.52 -12.71 4.23
N THR A 5 -7.30 -11.90 3.55
CA THR A 5 -8.75 -11.82 3.72
C THR A 5 -9.39 -12.40 2.47
N LEU A 6 -10.26 -13.37 2.65
CA LEU A 6 -10.91 -14.14 1.58
C LEU A 6 -12.42 -13.89 1.59
N LEU A 7 -13.04 -13.99 0.43
CA LEU A 7 -14.50 -14.11 0.33
C LEU A 7 -14.86 -15.59 0.10
N ILE A 8 -15.47 -16.21 1.09
CA ILE A 8 -15.88 -17.63 1.04
C ILE A 8 -17.36 -17.70 1.42
N ASP A 9 -18.16 -18.32 0.55
CA ASP A 9 -19.60 -18.50 0.76
C ASP A 9 -20.33 -17.18 1.12
N GLY A 10 -19.90 -16.06 0.50
CA GLY A 10 -20.41 -14.71 0.73
C GLY A 10 -19.99 -14.06 2.04
N GLN A 11 -19.05 -14.66 2.77
CA GLN A 11 -18.52 -14.15 4.04
C GLN A 11 -17.03 -13.85 3.94
N GLU A 12 -16.62 -12.74 4.55
CA GLU A 12 -15.20 -12.45 4.74
C GLU A 12 -14.61 -13.38 5.79
N LYS A 13 -13.46 -13.96 5.50
CA LYS A 13 -12.70 -14.85 6.38
C LYS A 13 -11.23 -14.50 6.33
N VAL A 14 -10.57 -14.50 7.48
CA VAL A 14 -9.11 -14.41 7.52
C VAL A 14 -8.53 -15.80 7.23
N ALA A 15 -7.44 -15.84 6.49
CA ALA A 15 -6.66 -17.04 6.29
C ALA A 15 -5.16 -16.74 6.51
N VAL A 16 -4.41 -17.76 6.87
CA VAL A 16 -2.96 -17.67 7.04
C VAL A 16 -2.27 -18.71 6.17
N SER A 17 -1.09 -18.35 5.67
CA SER A 17 -0.27 -19.24 4.84
C SER A 17 1.21 -19.07 5.18
N ILE A 18 1.99 -20.09 4.87
CA ILE A 18 3.46 -20.05 4.93
C ILE A 18 4.02 -19.69 3.55
N ASP A 19 3.57 -20.36 2.51
CA ASP A 19 4.09 -20.24 1.14
C ASP A 19 3.29 -19.30 0.23
N GLY A 20 2.03 -19.04 0.60
CA GLY A 20 1.08 -18.24 -0.18
C GLY A 20 0.23 -19.05 -1.16
N CYS A 21 0.37 -20.37 -1.19
CA CYS A 21 -0.41 -21.27 -2.05
C CYS A 21 -1.57 -21.89 -1.30
N ASP A 22 -1.28 -22.56 -0.19
CA ASP A 22 -2.28 -23.16 0.69
C ASP A 22 -2.70 -22.17 1.77
N LEU A 23 -3.98 -21.83 1.79
CA LEU A 23 -4.56 -20.84 2.71
C LEU A 23 -5.38 -21.57 3.78
N PHE A 24 -4.93 -21.50 5.02
CA PHE A 24 -5.57 -22.09 6.20
C PHE A 24 -6.62 -21.12 6.75
N VAL A 25 -7.88 -21.38 6.47
CA VAL A 25 -9.02 -20.52 6.80
C VAL A 25 -9.26 -20.51 8.31
N GLN A 26 -9.41 -19.33 8.88
CA GLN A 26 -9.76 -19.12 10.28
C GLN A 26 -11.28 -18.89 10.39
N GLU A 27 -12.04 -19.95 10.68
CA GLU A 27 -13.50 -19.92 10.60
C GLU A 27 -14.14 -18.91 11.57
N ASP A 28 -13.48 -18.61 12.68
CA ASP A 28 -13.93 -17.69 13.71
C ASP A 28 -13.39 -16.25 13.57
N ILE A 29 -12.63 -15.97 12.49
CA ILE A 29 -12.01 -14.67 12.26
C ILE A 29 -12.43 -14.11 10.89
N SER A 30 -13.20 -13.04 10.90
CA SER A 30 -13.69 -12.35 9.70
C SER A 30 -13.04 -10.96 9.47
N ASP A 31 -12.36 -10.42 10.48
CA ASP A 31 -11.73 -9.10 10.39
C ASP A 31 -10.23 -9.22 10.68
N MET A 32 -9.41 -8.81 9.72
CA MET A 32 -7.95 -8.76 9.85
C MET A 32 -7.50 -7.85 10.99
N ASN A 33 -8.27 -6.82 11.29
CA ASN A 33 -7.98 -5.93 12.41
C ASN A 33 -7.95 -6.67 13.76
N ASP A 34 -8.71 -7.75 13.92
CA ASP A 34 -8.66 -8.57 15.15
C ASP A 34 -7.30 -9.26 15.32
N ILE A 35 -6.67 -9.68 14.21
CA ILE A 35 -5.30 -10.23 14.23
C ILE A 35 -4.28 -9.13 14.52
N ILE A 36 -4.32 -8.02 13.79
CA ILE A 36 -3.37 -6.90 13.93
C ILE A 36 -3.39 -6.33 15.34
N LEU A 37 -4.57 -6.22 15.94
CA LEU A 37 -4.75 -5.72 17.30
C LEU A 37 -4.50 -6.77 18.39
N GLY A 38 -4.12 -7.99 18.02
CA GLY A 38 -3.87 -9.08 18.97
C GLY A 38 -5.10 -9.57 19.72
N ARG A 39 -6.31 -9.30 19.23
CA ARG A 39 -7.57 -9.76 19.83
C ARG A 39 -7.84 -11.23 19.53
N LYS A 40 -7.37 -11.68 18.37
CA LYS A 40 -7.46 -13.07 17.89
C LYS A 40 -6.12 -13.51 17.33
N HIS A 41 -5.89 -14.82 17.31
CA HIS A 41 -4.66 -15.43 16.82
C HIS A 41 -4.98 -16.49 15.76
N ALA A 42 -4.36 -16.38 14.59
CA ALA A 42 -4.50 -17.37 13.54
C ALA A 42 -3.66 -18.62 13.87
N LYS A 43 -4.15 -19.77 13.41
CA LYS A 43 -3.52 -21.07 13.62
C LYS A 43 -3.33 -21.79 12.28
N ILE A 44 -2.25 -22.53 12.17
CA ILE A 44 -2.06 -23.52 11.10
C ILE A 44 -2.16 -24.88 11.75
N SER A 45 -3.21 -25.62 11.43
CA SER A 45 -3.45 -26.98 11.95
C SER A 45 -4.16 -27.82 10.91
N ALA A 46 -4.10 -29.13 11.05
CA ALA A 46 -4.82 -30.08 10.20
C ALA A 46 -6.37 -29.96 10.30
N GLU A 47 -6.87 -29.26 11.32
CA GLU A 47 -8.30 -29.02 11.51
C GLU A 47 -8.80 -27.79 10.72
N CYS A 48 -7.90 -26.93 10.24
CA CYS A 48 -8.28 -25.77 9.45
C CYS A 48 -8.76 -26.21 8.07
N ARG A 49 -9.87 -25.61 7.61
CA ARG A 49 -10.25 -25.68 6.19
C ARG A 49 -9.12 -25.08 5.36
N THR A 50 -8.61 -25.84 4.40
CA THR A 50 -7.57 -25.36 3.49
C THR A 50 -8.19 -25.10 2.13
N VAL A 51 -7.86 -23.94 1.54
CA VAL A 51 -8.24 -23.58 0.17
C VAL A 51 -7.01 -23.14 -0.60
N SER A 52 -7.01 -23.37 -1.92
CA SER A 52 -5.93 -22.90 -2.77
C SER A 52 -6.14 -21.43 -3.15
N ALA A 53 -5.10 -20.63 -3.18
CA ALA A 53 -5.15 -19.20 -3.47
C ALA A 53 -5.69 -18.88 -4.89
N ASP A 54 -5.57 -19.82 -5.84
CA ASP A 54 -6.07 -19.68 -7.20
C ASP A 54 -7.57 -20.01 -7.34
N GLN A 55 -8.17 -20.63 -6.32
CA GLN A 55 -9.56 -21.10 -6.32
C GLN A 55 -10.49 -20.28 -5.43
N VAL A 56 -9.97 -19.21 -4.82
CA VAL A 56 -10.74 -18.37 -3.90
C VAL A 56 -10.60 -16.90 -4.25
N GLU A 57 -11.62 -16.11 -3.96
CA GLU A 57 -11.55 -14.67 -4.10
C GLU A 57 -10.73 -14.07 -2.95
N ILE A 58 -9.59 -13.45 -3.32
CA ILE A 58 -8.74 -12.74 -2.38
C ILE A 58 -9.16 -11.27 -2.37
N LEU A 59 -9.56 -10.78 -1.21
CA LEU A 59 -9.89 -9.39 -0.96
C LEU A 59 -8.62 -8.59 -0.60
N SER A 60 -8.76 -7.28 -0.41
CA SER A 60 -7.74 -6.52 0.30
C SER A 60 -7.46 -7.19 1.65
N PRO A 61 -6.21 -7.31 2.09
CA PRO A 61 -5.93 -7.91 3.40
C PRO A 61 -6.58 -7.13 4.55
N ILE A 62 -6.77 -5.82 4.38
CA ILE A 62 -7.52 -4.96 5.31
C ILE A 62 -8.62 -4.24 4.51
N PRO A 63 -9.79 -4.89 4.27
CA PRO A 63 -10.83 -4.27 3.46
C PRO A 63 -11.34 -2.95 4.04
N ARG A 64 -11.37 -2.83 5.37
CA ARG A 64 -11.81 -1.62 6.09
C ARG A 64 -10.74 -1.19 7.07
N PRO A 65 -9.82 -0.30 6.65
CA PRO A 65 -8.84 0.29 7.55
C PRO A 65 -9.52 1.01 8.73
N LEU A 66 -8.91 0.91 9.91
CA LEU A 66 -9.44 1.57 11.11
C LEU A 66 -9.29 3.10 11.07
N GLN A 67 -8.36 3.59 10.26
CA GLN A 67 -8.02 5.00 10.09
C GLN A 67 -7.73 5.30 8.63
N ASP A 68 -7.70 6.57 8.26
CA ASP A 68 -7.17 7.02 6.98
C ASP A 68 -5.72 6.53 6.83
N VAL A 69 -5.31 6.16 5.62
CA VAL A 69 -3.93 5.75 5.33
C VAL A 69 -3.05 6.99 5.33
N ILE A 70 -1.96 6.95 6.08
CA ILE A 70 -0.93 8.00 6.07
C ILE A 70 -0.01 7.73 4.86
N CYS A 71 0.25 8.74 4.05
CA CYS A 71 1.04 8.61 2.84
C CYS A 71 2.22 9.58 2.84
N LEU A 72 3.29 9.19 2.16
CA LEU A 72 4.43 10.05 1.88
C LEU A 72 4.46 10.44 0.41
N GLY A 73 4.54 11.74 0.14
CA GLY A 73 4.81 12.27 -1.19
C GLY A 73 6.30 12.42 -1.45
N MET A 74 6.72 12.22 -2.72
CA MET A 74 8.08 12.50 -3.21
C MET A 74 9.19 11.84 -2.37
N ASN A 75 9.01 10.59 -1.98
CA ASN A 75 9.93 9.88 -1.08
C ASN A 75 10.99 9.01 -1.78
N TYR A 76 11.14 9.15 -3.10
CA TYR A 76 12.24 8.56 -3.87
C TYR A 76 12.98 9.66 -4.64
N SER A 77 14.32 9.66 -4.60
CA SER A 77 15.13 10.72 -5.22
C SER A 77 14.91 10.86 -6.73
N ALA A 78 14.68 9.76 -7.44
CA ALA A 78 14.37 9.80 -8.86
C ALA A 78 12.98 10.39 -9.14
N HIS A 79 12.00 10.13 -8.29
CA HIS A 79 10.65 10.69 -8.38
C HIS A 79 10.64 12.19 -8.01
N GLU A 80 11.48 12.62 -7.08
CA GLU A 80 11.66 14.04 -6.75
C GLU A 80 12.12 14.83 -7.98
N VAL A 81 13.08 14.30 -8.76
CA VAL A 81 13.54 14.90 -10.03
C VAL A 81 12.43 14.97 -11.08
N GLU A 82 11.59 13.95 -11.17
CA GLU A 82 10.40 13.91 -12.04
C GLU A 82 9.38 14.98 -11.63
N ALA A 83 9.04 15.05 -10.36
CA ALA A 83 8.08 16.00 -9.79
C ALA A 83 8.57 17.46 -9.92
N ALA A 84 9.88 17.71 -9.84
CA ALA A 84 10.48 19.03 -10.00
C ALA A 84 10.25 19.64 -11.39
N ARG A 85 9.97 18.85 -12.41
CA ARG A 85 9.58 19.34 -13.76
C ARG A 85 8.22 20.04 -13.76
N PHE A 86 7.40 19.77 -12.76
CA PHE A 86 6.03 20.29 -12.62
C PHE A 86 5.86 21.27 -11.45
N SER A 87 6.93 21.51 -10.67
CA SER A 87 6.92 22.42 -9.50
C SER A 87 8.23 23.23 -9.45
N GLU A 88 8.11 24.57 -9.48
CA GLU A 88 9.27 25.49 -9.43
C GLU A 88 10.01 25.53 -8.06
N ASN A 89 9.51 24.81 -7.04
CA ASN A 89 10.07 24.76 -5.70
C ASN A 89 10.82 23.46 -5.42
N ALA A 90 11.72 23.02 -6.31
CA ALA A 90 12.64 21.93 -6.03
C ALA A 90 13.66 22.37 -4.98
N PHE A 91 13.71 21.63 -3.90
CA PHE A 91 14.47 21.89 -2.68
C PHE A 91 15.98 22.04 -2.94
N GLY A 92 16.56 23.16 -2.54
CA GLY A 92 18.01 23.40 -2.65
C GLY A 92 18.81 22.72 -1.54
N GLY A 93 19.63 21.74 -1.87
CA GLY A 93 20.86 21.37 -1.16
C GLY A 93 20.78 20.65 0.17
N GLU A 94 19.69 20.71 0.93
CA GLU A 94 19.46 19.94 2.16
C GLU A 94 18.42 18.85 1.95
N LYS A 95 18.53 17.71 2.66
CA LYS A 95 17.51 16.66 2.64
C LYS A 95 16.15 17.28 3.01
N PRO A 96 15.15 17.25 2.12
CA PRO A 96 13.86 17.86 2.39
C PRO A 96 13.18 17.17 3.60
N LYS A 97 12.30 17.89 4.27
CA LYS A 97 11.44 17.25 5.28
C LYS A 97 10.39 16.38 4.58
N PRO A 98 9.97 15.26 5.19
CA PRO A 98 8.97 14.37 4.59
C PRO A 98 7.65 15.11 4.38
N VAL A 99 7.07 14.93 3.20
CA VAL A 99 5.73 15.43 2.87
C VAL A 99 4.71 14.37 3.24
N PHE A 100 3.89 14.65 4.24
CA PHE A 100 2.83 13.76 4.67
C PHE A 100 1.47 14.23 4.16
N PHE A 101 0.65 13.28 3.71
CA PHE A 101 -0.75 13.48 3.40
C PHE A 101 -1.55 12.22 3.83
N SER A 102 -2.86 12.24 3.68
CA SER A 102 -3.70 11.09 4.01
C SER A 102 -4.65 10.75 2.87
N LYS A 103 -5.05 9.48 2.82
CA LYS A 103 -6.10 8.97 1.95
C LYS A 103 -7.25 8.45 2.82
N ARG A 104 -8.47 8.94 2.55
CA ARG A 104 -9.68 8.33 3.08
C ARG A 104 -9.92 6.99 2.38
N VAL A 105 -10.08 5.95 3.16
CA VAL A 105 -10.36 4.60 2.65
C VAL A 105 -11.56 4.02 3.37
N THR A 106 -12.73 4.11 2.74
CA THR A 106 -13.95 3.47 3.26
C THR A 106 -13.90 1.96 3.06
N TYR A 107 -13.44 1.56 1.85
CA TYR A 107 -13.21 0.17 1.48
C TYR A 107 -12.01 0.09 0.53
N SER A 108 -11.07 -0.78 0.85
CA SER A 108 -9.90 -1.05 0.01
C SER A 108 -10.20 -2.17 -0.97
N GLN A 109 -9.87 -1.97 -2.23
CA GLN A 109 -9.98 -3.00 -3.27
C GLN A 109 -8.85 -4.03 -3.11
N GLY A 110 -9.18 -5.30 -3.30
CA GLY A 110 -8.21 -6.39 -3.35
C GLY A 110 -7.63 -6.60 -4.74
N THR A 111 -6.78 -7.62 -4.86
CA THR A 111 -6.25 -8.05 -6.15
C THR A 111 -7.36 -8.53 -7.09
N ARG A 112 -7.19 -8.33 -8.39
CA ARG A 112 -8.15 -8.67 -9.47
C ARG A 112 -9.50 -7.94 -9.40
N LYS A 113 -9.62 -6.90 -8.53
CA LYS A 113 -10.79 -6.02 -8.50
C LYS A 113 -10.58 -4.82 -9.41
N ALA A 114 -11.69 -4.31 -9.95
CA ALA A 114 -11.66 -3.11 -10.77
C ALA A 114 -11.40 -1.86 -9.93
N ILE A 115 -10.67 -0.90 -10.50
CA ILE A 115 -10.48 0.45 -9.98
C ILE A 115 -11.42 1.35 -10.79
N PRO A 116 -12.32 2.12 -10.15
CA PRO A 116 -13.21 3.02 -10.85
C PRO A 116 -12.45 4.12 -11.60
N SER A 117 -12.80 4.31 -12.89
CA SER A 117 -12.20 5.37 -13.72
C SER A 117 -12.77 6.76 -13.45
N TYR A 118 -13.96 6.85 -12.87
CA TYR A 118 -14.67 8.11 -12.59
C TYR A 118 -14.80 9.02 -13.81
N GLN A 119 -15.23 8.44 -14.96
CA GLN A 119 -15.45 9.19 -16.21
C GLN A 119 -16.23 10.47 -15.99
N GLY A 120 -15.73 11.59 -16.54
CA GLY A 120 -16.32 12.92 -16.39
C GLY A 120 -15.90 13.69 -15.13
N LEU A 121 -15.30 13.00 -14.14
CA LEU A 121 -14.70 13.65 -12.96
C LEU A 121 -13.16 13.59 -13.02
N VAL A 122 -12.61 12.46 -13.45
CA VAL A 122 -11.17 12.22 -13.56
C VAL A 122 -10.78 12.16 -15.04
N ASP A 123 -9.82 12.97 -15.45
CA ASP A 123 -9.28 13.02 -16.81
C ASP A 123 -7.81 12.56 -16.88
N SER A 124 -7.17 12.37 -15.74
CA SER A 124 -5.75 12.06 -15.59
C SER A 124 -5.55 11.09 -14.43
N LEU A 125 -6.00 9.85 -14.65
CA LEU A 125 -5.89 8.75 -13.68
C LEU A 125 -4.49 8.15 -13.72
N ASP A 126 -3.86 7.99 -12.56
CA ASP A 126 -2.47 7.56 -12.45
C ASP A 126 -2.27 6.49 -11.38
N TYR A 127 -1.18 5.75 -11.47
CA TYR A 127 -0.78 4.64 -10.60
C TYR A 127 0.49 4.98 -9.84
N GLU A 128 0.62 4.42 -8.65
CA GLU A 128 1.79 4.57 -7.78
C GLU A 128 2.00 3.31 -6.95
N VAL A 129 3.01 2.48 -7.29
CA VAL A 129 3.36 1.32 -6.47
C VAL A 129 4.10 1.75 -5.22
N GLU A 130 3.63 1.29 -4.06
CA GLU A 130 4.20 1.65 -2.76
C GLU A 130 4.28 0.45 -1.81
N LEU A 131 5.32 0.43 -0.96
CA LEU A 131 5.36 -0.47 0.18
C LEU A 131 4.44 0.08 1.28
N GLY A 132 3.44 -0.70 1.64
CA GLY A 132 2.57 -0.43 2.78
C GLY A 132 3.15 -1.01 4.06
N VAL A 133 3.25 -0.20 5.11
CA VAL A 133 3.69 -0.59 6.46
C VAL A 133 2.47 -0.58 7.39
N ILE A 134 2.25 -1.67 8.11
CA ILE A 134 1.12 -1.83 9.04
C ILE A 134 1.66 -1.93 10.46
N LEU A 135 1.16 -1.08 11.35
CA LEU A 135 1.57 -1.10 12.77
C LEU A 135 0.75 -2.12 13.55
N GLY A 136 1.42 -2.92 14.39
CA GLY A 136 0.80 -3.89 15.30
C GLY A 136 0.71 -3.41 16.74
N LYS A 137 1.29 -2.25 17.05
CA LYS A 137 1.30 -1.66 18.39
C LYS A 137 1.15 -0.15 18.32
N ASP A 138 0.56 0.44 19.37
CA ASP A 138 0.51 1.88 19.52
C ASP A 138 1.93 2.46 19.66
N ALA A 139 2.27 3.42 18.81
CA ALA A 139 3.58 4.08 18.79
C ALA A 139 3.41 5.57 19.15
N ARG A 140 4.12 6.00 20.19
CA ARG A 140 4.15 7.38 20.63
C ARG A 140 5.55 7.74 21.10
N ASN A 141 6.13 8.78 20.48
CA ASN A 141 7.48 9.25 20.79
C ASN A 141 8.55 8.14 20.77
N ILE A 142 8.49 7.28 19.75
CA ILE A 142 9.43 6.18 19.58
C ILE A 142 10.70 6.66 18.88
N LYS A 143 11.81 5.94 19.08
CA LYS A 143 13.06 6.19 18.38
C LYS A 143 13.16 5.34 17.12
N ALA A 144 13.91 5.84 16.12
CA ALA A 144 14.12 5.13 14.86
C ALA A 144 14.67 3.70 15.08
N GLU A 145 15.57 3.51 16.05
CA GLU A 145 16.16 2.22 16.41
C GLU A 145 15.15 1.20 16.98
N ASP A 146 14.02 1.69 17.50
CA ASP A 146 12.95 0.86 18.05
C ASP A 146 11.80 0.60 17.07
N ALA A 147 11.80 1.25 15.92
CA ALA A 147 10.67 1.30 14.99
C ALA A 147 10.19 -0.10 14.54
N GLU A 148 11.11 -1.04 14.29
CA GLU A 148 10.78 -2.42 13.91
C GLU A 148 9.82 -3.11 14.90
N LYS A 149 9.96 -2.84 16.19
CA LYS A 149 9.16 -3.48 17.26
C LYS A 149 7.66 -3.16 17.19
N TYR A 150 7.29 -2.13 16.41
CA TYR A 150 5.92 -1.65 16.25
C TYR A 150 5.26 -2.14 14.95
N ILE A 151 6.04 -2.70 14.03
CA ILE A 151 5.54 -3.14 12.72
C ILE A 151 4.93 -4.54 12.85
N PHE A 152 3.69 -4.68 12.38
CA PHE A 152 3.02 -5.98 12.20
C PHE A 152 3.48 -6.66 10.92
N GLY A 153 3.54 -5.92 9.82
CA GLY A 153 3.89 -6.46 8.52
C GLY A 153 3.79 -5.45 7.39
N TYR A 154 3.91 -5.99 6.18
CA TYR A 154 4.00 -5.23 4.95
C TYR A 154 2.98 -5.74 3.91
N THR A 155 2.54 -4.86 3.03
CA THR A 155 1.65 -5.17 1.90
C THR A 155 2.01 -4.31 0.69
N VAL A 156 1.50 -4.65 -0.50
CA VAL A 156 1.58 -3.79 -1.67
C VAL A 156 0.40 -2.82 -1.65
N ILE A 157 0.64 -1.55 -1.93
CA ILE A 157 -0.39 -0.52 -2.09
C ILE A 157 -0.27 0.10 -3.49
N ASN A 158 -1.42 0.37 -4.12
CA ASN A 158 -1.50 1.28 -5.24
C ASN A 158 -2.09 2.62 -4.75
N ASP A 159 -1.27 3.66 -4.65
CA ASP A 159 -1.73 5.02 -4.35
C ASP A 159 -2.30 5.68 -5.60
N VAL A 160 -3.48 5.19 -6.04
CA VAL A 160 -4.18 5.71 -7.22
C VAL A 160 -4.46 7.19 -7.07
N SER A 161 -4.22 7.95 -8.15
CA SER A 161 -4.21 9.40 -8.14
C SER A 161 -5.04 9.97 -9.29
N ALA A 162 -6.01 10.83 -8.99
CA ALA A 162 -6.65 11.71 -9.97
C ALA A 162 -5.84 13.01 -10.06
N ARG A 163 -4.92 13.10 -11.02
CA ARG A 163 -3.95 14.21 -11.09
C ARG A 163 -4.62 15.55 -11.30
N ASN A 164 -5.69 15.63 -12.10
CA ASN A 164 -6.47 16.84 -12.26
C ASN A 164 -7.05 17.36 -10.94
N LEU A 165 -7.58 16.46 -10.10
CA LEU A 165 -8.13 16.83 -8.80
C LEU A 165 -7.01 17.12 -7.78
N GLN A 166 -5.93 16.37 -7.84
CA GLN A 166 -4.76 16.57 -6.98
C GLN A 166 -4.12 17.94 -7.20
N THR A 167 -3.95 18.36 -8.46
CA THR A 167 -3.26 19.61 -8.81
C THR A 167 -4.15 20.85 -8.75
N SER A 168 -5.47 20.70 -8.99
CA SER A 168 -6.42 21.83 -8.93
C SER A 168 -6.76 22.25 -7.48
N HIS A 169 -6.56 21.38 -6.50
CA HIS A 169 -6.72 21.65 -5.08
C HIS A 169 -5.35 21.88 -4.43
N ARG A 170 -5.26 22.76 -3.45
CA ARG A 170 -3.99 23.00 -2.73
C ARG A 170 -3.52 21.79 -1.93
N GLN A 171 -4.45 20.94 -1.50
CA GLN A 171 -4.20 19.70 -0.77
C GLN A 171 -4.52 18.50 -1.66
N TRP A 172 -3.68 17.47 -1.62
CA TRP A 172 -3.82 16.29 -2.48
C TRP A 172 -4.98 15.38 -2.09
N TYR A 173 -5.52 15.56 -0.89
CA TYR A 173 -6.49 14.69 -0.24
C TYR A 173 -7.64 14.26 -1.16
N PHE A 174 -8.30 15.18 -1.86
CA PHE A 174 -9.44 14.85 -2.71
C PHE A 174 -9.04 13.98 -3.91
N GLY A 175 -7.97 14.34 -4.63
CA GLY A 175 -7.49 13.56 -5.77
C GLY A 175 -6.92 12.19 -5.42
N LYS A 176 -6.65 11.95 -4.14
CA LYS A 176 -6.10 10.70 -3.59
C LYS A 176 -7.13 9.82 -2.86
N SER A 177 -8.34 10.35 -2.56
CA SER A 177 -9.30 9.71 -1.64
C SER A 177 -10.62 9.31 -2.29
N LEU A 178 -10.69 9.21 -3.63
CA LEU A 178 -11.89 8.68 -4.27
C LEU A 178 -12.07 7.20 -3.91
N ASP A 179 -13.30 6.72 -3.84
CA ASP A 179 -13.59 5.32 -3.52
C ASP A 179 -12.87 4.39 -4.52
N GLY A 180 -12.27 3.32 -4.02
CA GLY A 180 -11.48 2.39 -4.84
C GLY A 180 -10.05 2.86 -5.16
N PHE A 181 -9.60 4.05 -4.71
CA PHE A 181 -8.28 4.61 -5.01
C PHE A 181 -7.15 4.16 -4.09
N THR A 182 -7.39 3.15 -3.27
CA THR A 182 -6.35 2.56 -2.42
C THR A 182 -6.43 1.02 -2.46
N PRO A 183 -6.19 0.40 -3.63
CA PRO A 183 -6.03 -1.05 -3.68
C PRO A 183 -4.87 -1.51 -2.82
N MET A 184 -5.05 -2.60 -2.07
CA MET A 184 -4.01 -3.22 -1.25
C MET A 184 -4.01 -4.73 -1.40
N GLY A 185 -2.85 -5.36 -1.30
CA GLY A 185 -2.75 -6.80 -1.28
C GLY A 185 -1.52 -7.38 -1.98
N PRO A 186 -1.55 -8.68 -2.26
CA PRO A 186 -2.64 -9.63 -2.01
C PRO A 186 -2.78 -10.05 -0.54
N CYS A 187 -1.77 -9.81 0.29
CA CYS A 187 -1.70 -10.25 1.67
C CYS A 187 -0.90 -9.26 2.54
N ILE A 188 -0.86 -9.53 3.84
CA ILE A 188 0.14 -8.97 4.74
C ILE A 188 1.21 -10.02 4.98
N VAL A 189 2.46 -9.68 4.71
CA VAL A 189 3.63 -10.46 5.11
C VAL A 189 4.10 -9.94 6.46
N THR A 190 4.22 -10.82 7.45
CA THR A 190 4.63 -10.41 8.79
C THR A 190 6.05 -9.85 8.81
N ALA A 191 6.31 -8.90 9.70
CA ALA A 191 7.59 -8.17 9.75
C ALA A 191 8.82 -9.08 9.88
N ASN A 192 8.69 -10.20 10.60
CA ASN A 192 9.77 -11.17 10.78
C ASN A 192 10.17 -11.99 9.54
N GLU A 193 9.37 -11.93 8.46
CA GLU A 193 9.69 -12.56 7.17
C GLU A 193 10.50 -11.63 6.24
N VAL A 194 10.64 -10.37 6.60
CA VAL A 194 11.31 -9.35 5.80
C VAL A 194 12.48 -8.78 6.60
N SER A 195 13.65 -8.66 5.97
CA SER A 195 14.80 -8.03 6.61
C SER A 195 14.53 -6.57 6.93
N TYR A 196 15.01 -6.09 8.07
CA TYR A 196 14.78 -4.72 8.50
C TYR A 196 16.06 -3.89 8.53
N PRO A 197 16.07 -2.63 8.03
CA PRO A 197 15.01 -2.02 7.21
C PRO A 197 14.85 -2.74 5.86
N PRO A 198 13.63 -2.77 5.27
CA PRO A 198 13.38 -3.46 4.01
C PRO A 198 14.24 -2.93 2.86
N SER A 199 14.84 -3.87 2.10
CA SER A 199 15.54 -3.58 0.85
C SER A 199 14.99 -4.52 -0.22
N LEU A 200 13.83 -4.16 -0.79
CA LEU A 200 13.01 -5.00 -1.65
C LEU A 200 12.88 -4.36 -3.02
N GLU A 201 12.93 -5.15 -4.06
CA GLU A 201 12.59 -4.69 -5.40
C GLU A 201 11.10 -4.34 -5.47
N ILE A 202 10.80 -3.20 -6.11
CA ILE A 202 9.46 -2.65 -6.24
C ILE A 202 9.23 -2.25 -7.70
N ARG A 203 8.20 -2.85 -8.33
CA ARG A 203 7.94 -2.70 -9.75
C ARG A 203 6.46 -2.51 -10.06
N CYS A 204 6.18 -1.77 -11.12
CA CYS A 204 4.84 -1.63 -11.69
C CYS A 204 4.88 -1.79 -13.20
N TRP A 205 3.94 -2.56 -13.72
CA TRP A 205 3.67 -2.69 -15.16
C TRP A 205 2.26 -2.19 -15.47
N VAL A 206 2.12 -1.55 -16.63
CA VAL A 206 0.82 -1.21 -17.21
C VAL A 206 0.74 -1.89 -18.57
N ASN A 207 -0.28 -2.71 -18.78
CA ASN A 207 -0.45 -3.50 -20.01
C ASN A 207 0.81 -4.31 -20.39
N GLY A 208 1.50 -4.86 -19.39
CA GLY A 208 2.74 -5.62 -19.56
C GLY A 208 4.01 -4.78 -19.79
N GLU A 209 3.90 -3.45 -19.93
CA GLU A 209 5.05 -2.55 -20.02
C GLU A 209 5.55 -2.17 -18.64
N LEU A 210 6.84 -2.39 -18.37
CA LEU A 210 7.47 -1.97 -17.11
C LEU A 210 7.55 -0.43 -17.05
N ARG A 211 6.88 0.16 -16.07
CA ARG A 211 6.78 1.61 -15.86
C ARG A 211 7.59 2.10 -14.66
N GLN A 212 7.50 1.39 -13.54
CA GLN A 212 8.26 1.72 -12.34
C GLN A 212 9.17 0.52 -12.01
N ASP A 213 10.45 0.80 -11.71
CA ASP A 213 11.45 -0.21 -11.32
C ASP A 213 12.45 0.44 -10.36
N SER A 214 12.46 -0.01 -9.10
CA SER A 214 13.29 0.56 -8.05
C SER A 214 13.52 -0.46 -6.92
N ASN A 215 14.07 0.05 -5.80
CA ASN A 215 14.26 -0.72 -4.58
C ASN A 215 13.89 0.16 -3.37
N THR A 216 13.24 -0.42 -2.36
CA THR A 216 12.81 0.32 -1.15
C THR A 216 13.97 0.89 -0.33
N ALA A 217 15.20 0.40 -0.51
CA ALA A 217 16.40 1.01 0.07
C ALA A 217 16.70 2.42 -0.47
N ARG A 218 16.04 2.84 -1.58
CA ARG A 218 16.19 4.19 -2.18
C ARG A 218 15.19 5.21 -1.65
N LEU A 219 14.42 4.88 -0.63
CA LEU A 219 13.57 5.82 0.09
C LEU A 219 14.42 6.98 0.65
N ILE A 220 14.03 8.22 0.41
CA ILE A 220 14.68 9.42 0.97
C ILE A 220 14.54 9.41 2.49
N HIS A 221 13.31 9.16 2.96
CA HIS A 221 12.98 8.95 4.37
C HIS A 221 12.65 7.47 4.57
N GLY A 222 13.52 6.73 5.22
CA GLY A 222 13.33 5.32 5.53
C GLY A 222 12.26 5.11 6.60
N ILE A 223 11.73 3.90 6.68
CA ILE A 223 10.67 3.53 7.64
C ILE A 223 11.02 3.90 9.09
N PRO A 224 12.27 3.72 9.59
CA PRO A 224 12.63 4.15 10.94
C PRO A 224 12.41 5.64 11.18
N GLU A 225 12.85 6.48 10.26
CA GLU A 225 12.71 7.94 10.32
C GLU A 225 11.26 8.40 10.21
N ILE A 226 10.47 7.75 9.35
CA ILE A 226 9.04 8.01 9.19
C ILE A 226 8.31 7.81 10.51
N LEU A 227 8.54 6.66 11.16
CA LEU A 227 7.88 6.30 12.41
C LEU A 227 8.32 7.20 13.57
N GLU A 228 9.61 7.52 13.69
CA GLU A 228 10.11 8.47 14.68
C GLU A 228 9.46 9.85 14.49
N THR A 229 9.46 10.37 13.25
CA THR A 229 8.92 11.69 12.92
C THR A 229 7.43 11.80 13.25
N LEU A 230 6.62 10.87 12.78
CA LEU A 230 5.17 10.89 13.00
C LEU A 230 4.82 10.71 14.48
N SER A 231 5.47 9.75 15.13
CA SER A 231 5.16 9.43 16.53
C SER A 231 5.62 10.50 17.53
N ALA A 232 6.52 11.40 17.13
CA ALA A 232 7.02 12.48 18.01
C ALA A 232 5.89 13.39 18.49
N GLY A 233 4.89 13.66 17.64
CA GLY A 233 3.77 14.57 17.94
C GLY A 233 2.42 13.90 18.07
N MET A 234 2.20 12.73 17.45
CA MET A 234 0.91 12.02 17.46
C MET A 234 1.05 10.57 17.91
N THR A 235 -0.02 9.97 18.38
CA THR A 235 -0.06 8.54 18.65
C THR A 235 -0.50 7.79 17.41
N LEU A 236 0.40 6.99 16.83
CA LEU A 236 0.07 6.05 15.76
C LEU A 236 -0.52 4.80 16.42
N LYS A 237 -1.79 4.54 16.20
CA LYS A 237 -2.48 3.39 16.79
C LYS A 237 -2.08 2.09 16.09
N ALA A 238 -2.16 0.97 16.79
CA ALA A 238 -2.15 -0.34 16.13
C ALA A 238 -3.21 -0.37 15.03
N GLY A 239 -2.87 -0.95 13.86
CA GLY A 239 -3.71 -0.90 12.66
C GLY A 239 -3.50 0.34 11.78
N THR A 240 -2.66 1.31 12.19
CA THR A 240 -2.24 2.40 11.30
C THR A 240 -1.51 1.82 10.08
N ILE A 241 -1.89 2.27 8.89
CA ILE A 241 -1.26 1.92 7.61
C ILE A 241 -0.51 3.14 7.09
N ILE A 242 0.74 2.92 6.67
CA ILE A 242 1.59 3.96 6.08
C ILE A 242 2.01 3.50 4.68
N ALA A 243 1.69 4.30 3.67
CA ALA A 243 2.17 4.17 2.30
C ALA A 243 3.46 4.99 2.18
N THR A 244 4.57 4.33 1.79
CA THR A 244 5.93 4.88 1.99
C THR A 244 6.42 5.76 0.86
N GLY A 245 5.59 6.00 -0.17
CA GLY A 245 5.94 6.74 -1.36
C GLY A 245 6.30 5.83 -2.53
N THR A 246 6.18 6.38 -3.72
CA THR A 246 6.35 5.68 -5.00
C THR A 246 7.65 6.09 -5.70
N PRO A 247 8.31 5.18 -6.45
CA PRO A 247 9.44 5.52 -7.30
C PRO A 247 9.02 6.25 -8.59
N ALA A 248 10.00 6.76 -9.35
CA ALA A 248 9.80 7.33 -10.67
C ALA A 248 9.12 6.35 -11.64
N GLY A 249 8.51 6.89 -12.70
CA GLY A 249 7.81 6.13 -13.74
C GLY A 249 6.29 6.17 -13.62
N VAL A 250 5.75 7.10 -12.81
CA VAL A 250 4.30 7.40 -12.77
C VAL A 250 3.85 7.99 -14.11
N GLY A 251 2.57 7.84 -14.44
CA GLY A 251 2.03 8.28 -15.74
C GLY A 251 2.25 9.76 -16.03
N MET A 252 2.10 10.62 -15.03
CA MET A 252 2.37 12.06 -15.18
C MET A 252 3.85 12.40 -15.37
N GLY A 253 4.78 11.52 -15.00
CA GLY A 253 6.22 11.76 -15.05
C GLY A 253 6.84 11.62 -16.46
N PHE A 254 6.14 11.04 -17.43
CA PHE A 254 6.62 10.91 -18.79
C PHE A 254 6.66 12.27 -19.50
N GLU A 255 7.56 12.43 -20.48
CA GLU A 255 7.66 13.65 -21.30
C GLU A 255 6.29 14.02 -21.93
N THR A 256 5.59 13.01 -22.45
CA THR A 256 4.15 13.10 -22.74
C THR A 256 3.45 12.24 -21.70
N PRO A 257 2.62 12.82 -20.84
CA PRO A 257 1.92 12.06 -19.80
C PRO A 257 1.14 10.86 -20.34
N ARG A 258 1.18 9.75 -19.62
CA ARG A 258 0.62 8.45 -20.01
C ARG A 258 -0.30 7.95 -18.90
N PHE A 259 -1.46 8.56 -18.82
CA PHE A 259 -2.48 8.22 -17.82
C PHE A 259 -3.17 6.89 -18.14
N LEU A 260 -3.82 6.35 -17.11
CA LEU A 260 -4.59 5.13 -17.22
C LEU A 260 -5.93 5.38 -17.92
N GLU A 261 -6.32 4.43 -18.75
CA GLU A 261 -7.59 4.45 -19.49
C GLU A 261 -8.44 3.22 -19.12
N HIS A 262 -9.73 3.26 -19.46
CA HIS A 262 -10.63 2.12 -19.30
C HIS A 262 -10.06 0.87 -19.97
N GLY A 263 -10.02 -0.22 -19.23
CA GLY A 263 -9.51 -1.51 -19.68
C GLY A 263 -8.04 -1.76 -19.41
N ASP A 264 -7.26 -0.74 -18.99
CA ASP A 264 -5.86 -0.91 -18.64
C ASP A 264 -5.68 -1.90 -17.48
N GLU A 265 -4.66 -2.75 -17.62
CA GLU A 265 -4.24 -3.72 -16.61
C GLU A 265 -2.98 -3.22 -15.90
N ILE A 266 -3.03 -3.23 -14.57
CA ILE A 266 -1.95 -2.81 -13.70
C ILE A 266 -1.47 -4.03 -12.92
N LYS A 267 -0.17 -4.31 -12.99
CA LYS A 267 0.50 -5.30 -12.14
C LYS A 267 1.55 -4.60 -11.30
N MET A 268 1.49 -4.76 -10.00
CA MET A 268 2.46 -4.25 -9.04
C MET A 268 3.08 -5.40 -8.27
N GLU A 269 4.39 -5.37 -8.11
CA GLU A 269 5.13 -6.43 -7.42
C GLU A 269 6.14 -5.84 -6.45
N ILE A 270 6.15 -6.35 -5.25
CA ILE A 270 7.20 -6.08 -4.25
C ILE A 270 7.77 -7.42 -3.82
N GLU A 271 9.10 -7.54 -3.96
CA GLU A 271 9.85 -8.75 -3.65
C GLU A 271 9.52 -9.27 -2.24
N GLY A 272 9.20 -10.56 -2.15
CA GLY A 272 8.86 -11.22 -0.87
C GLY A 272 7.50 -10.84 -0.28
N VAL A 273 6.88 -9.73 -0.72
CA VAL A 273 5.57 -9.28 -0.25
C VAL A 273 4.45 -9.87 -1.11
N GLY A 274 4.47 -9.65 -2.42
CA GLY A 274 3.49 -10.23 -3.32
C GLY A 274 3.21 -9.41 -4.56
N VAL A 275 2.16 -9.81 -5.28
CA VAL A 275 1.71 -9.22 -6.53
C VAL A 275 0.27 -8.73 -6.38
N LEU A 276 0.05 -7.44 -6.62
CA LEU A 276 -1.27 -6.80 -6.68
C LEU A 276 -1.62 -6.51 -8.15
N GLU A 277 -2.72 -7.06 -8.62
CA GLU A 277 -3.20 -6.90 -9.99
C GLU A 277 -4.58 -6.24 -9.98
N ASN A 278 -4.77 -5.22 -10.78
CA ASN A 278 -6.05 -4.55 -10.93
C ASN A 278 -6.28 -4.16 -12.39
N ARG A 279 -7.53 -3.85 -12.72
CA ARG A 279 -7.94 -3.34 -14.03
C ARG A 279 -8.76 -2.07 -13.83
N ILE A 280 -8.65 -1.13 -14.76
CA ILE A 280 -9.49 0.08 -14.79
C ILE A 280 -10.84 -0.25 -15.45
N ASP A 281 -11.95 0.07 -14.77
CA ASP A 281 -13.32 -0.15 -15.28
C ASP A 281 -13.83 1.03 -16.12
#